data_bfcd0de12febe2a3fc4c68f0daaf1e3f
#
_entry.id   bfcd0de12febe2a3fc4c68f0daaf1e3f
#
_cell.length_a   1.000
_cell.length_b   1.000
_cell.length_c   1.000
_cell.angle_alpha   90.00
_cell.angle_beta   90.00
_cell.angle_gamma   90.00
#
_symmetry.space_group_name_H-M   'P 1'
#
loop_
_entity.id
_entity.type
_entity.pdbx_description
1 polymer ?
#
loop_
_entity_poly.entity_id
_entity_poly.type
_entity_poly.pdbx_seq_one_letter_code
_entity_poly.pdbx_strand_id
1 'polypeptide(L)'
;MNRMIARARPAAAALALVIAAAPAAAQPSIRSSFDRTVVPTPGKARDLQVPSWTKTTLANGAQLIVSERHALPLVSFTITFQGGANQFEPADKRGLASMVASMLSEGTKNRTGDQLSADLQLLGTNIGAGIGGESGSIGFVSTKAKLEPTLKILEDMLVNPTFPADALERLKARTLVGLRQQRDRTPAIAASVFSKTLYSEAHPYGRSATERSVSAVTRDDVVSLYQQYFKPGRAIITVVGDVNPAEVKQVIERTLATWPAGGEVPSFAYPAFPEPKSRTIYLVDKPGAAQSSFALGIPGPQRDTPDYFAIRVMNVILGEQFQSRLNANIREQKGYSYGVGSTFSFGKGPGPFRTGGDIVTAKTDSALIEFMKELRGIRGERPITDEELSVAKSNLIQSLPENFSSVSSVSGSITTLYTTGLPEDYYQQFASKINAVTKEDVVRVANRYIDLERLALIIVGDRKSIEEPLKATGIAPIVFLDIDGNPVPVP
;
A
#
# COMPACT_ATOMS: atom_id res chain seq x y z
N MET A 1 -10.02 -74.75 -47.21
CA MET A 1 -9.86 -74.73 -48.72
C MET A 1 -9.16 -73.39 -49.03
N ASN A 2 -7.84 -73.49 -49.16
CA ASN A 2 -6.97 -73.11 -50.31
C ASN A 2 -7.41 -71.79 -51.02
N ARG A 3 -6.57 -70.81 -51.15
CA ARG A 3 -5.24 -70.65 -51.84
C ARG A 3 -4.70 -69.22 -51.54
N MET A 4 -3.47 -69.08 -51.12
CA MET A 4 -2.26 -68.73 -51.91
C MET A 4 -2.17 -67.24 -52.31
N ILE A 5 -1.33 -66.51 -51.62
CA ILE A 5 0.02 -65.98 -51.90
C ILE A 5 0.15 -65.13 -53.16
N ALA A 6 0.51 -63.87 -52.96
CA ALA A 6 1.57 -63.23 -53.75
C ALA A 6 2.25 -62.14 -52.96
N ARG A 7 3.56 -62.31 -52.75
CA ARG A 7 4.49 -61.28 -52.21
C ARG A 7 4.80 -60.27 -53.30
N ALA A 8 4.69 -59.01 -53.00
CA ALA A 8 5.34 -57.96 -53.76
C ALA A 8 6.23 -57.16 -52.81
N ARG A 9 7.52 -57.17 -53.02
CA ARG A 9 8.52 -56.27 -52.38
C ARG A 9 8.44 -54.92 -53.05
N PRO A 10 8.39 -53.80 -52.31
CA PRO A 10 8.74 -52.50 -52.87
C PRO A 10 10.24 -52.28 -52.73
N ALA A 11 10.83 -51.83 -53.82
CA ALA A 11 12.21 -51.39 -53.94
C ALA A 11 12.39 -50.08 -53.12
N ALA A 12 13.44 -50.08 -52.27
CA ALA A 12 13.87 -48.88 -51.58
C ALA A 12 14.55 -47.93 -52.58
N ALA A 13 13.87 -46.82 -52.90
CA ALA A 13 14.52 -45.69 -53.55
C ALA A 13 15.13 -44.80 -52.47
N ALA A 14 16.45 -44.90 -52.31
CA ALA A 14 17.22 -43.99 -51.46
C ALA A 14 17.33 -42.63 -52.14
N LEU A 15 16.55 -41.67 -51.68
CA LEU A 15 16.69 -40.27 -52.05
C LEU A 15 17.77 -39.65 -51.20
N ALA A 16 18.97 -39.50 -51.77
CA ALA A 16 20.09 -38.78 -51.15
C ALA A 16 19.79 -37.28 -51.19
N LEU A 17 19.42 -36.72 -50.03
CA LEU A 17 19.28 -35.28 -49.83
C LEU A 17 20.68 -34.68 -49.66
N VAL A 18 21.22 -34.08 -50.71
CA VAL A 18 22.44 -33.25 -50.65
C VAL A 18 22.06 -31.93 -49.98
N ILE A 19 22.28 -31.83 -48.67
CA ILE A 19 22.25 -30.56 -47.97
C ILE A 19 23.50 -29.77 -48.37
N ALA A 20 23.33 -28.79 -49.26
CA ALA A 20 24.36 -27.79 -49.53
C ALA A 20 24.50 -26.94 -48.24
N ALA A 21 25.55 -27.17 -47.46
CA ALA A 21 25.94 -26.31 -46.39
C ALA A 21 26.42 -24.96 -46.99
N ALA A 22 25.51 -23.99 -47.06
CA ALA A 22 25.90 -22.60 -47.27
C ALA A 22 26.76 -22.21 -46.05
N PRO A 23 27.93 -21.57 -46.24
CA PRO A 23 28.70 -21.08 -45.11
C PRO A 23 27.84 -20.07 -44.37
N ALA A 24 27.50 -20.36 -43.13
CA ALA A 24 26.88 -19.41 -42.25
C ALA A 24 27.82 -18.18 -42.21
N ALA A 25 27.41 -17.10 -42.88
CA ALA A 25 28.08 -15.85 -42.72
C ALA A 25 28.05 -15.50 -41.24
N ALA A 26 29.21 -15.59 -40.59
CA ALA A 26 29.34 -15.19 -39.20
C ALA A 26 28.79 -13.77 -39.10
N GLN A 27 27.68 -13.61 -38.40
CA GLN A 27 27.20 -12.29 -38.03
C GLN A 27 28.38 -11.55 -37.38
N PRO A 28 28.74 -10.34 -37.82
CA PRO A 28 29.78 -9.58 -37.15
C PRO A 28 29.39 -9.49 -35.68
N SER A 29 30.15 -10.15 -34.82
CA SER A 29 30.04 -9.97 -33.39
C SER A 29 30.24 -8.47 -33.15
N ILE A 30 29.19 -7.74 -32.81
CA ILE A 30 29.33 -6.41 -32.26
C ILE A 30 30.10 -6.62 -30.95
N ARG A 31 31.43 -6.63 -31.04
CA ARG A 31 32.28 -6.53 -29.86
C ARG A 31 31.94 -5.15 -29.29
N SER A 32 31.12 -5.17 -28.24
CA SER A 32 30.92 -3.94 -27.47
C SER A 32 32.31 -3.53 -26.99
N SER A 33 32.75 -2.37 -27.40
CA SER A 33 34.02 -1.75 -26.95
C SER A 33 33.92 -1.33 -25.46
N PHE A 34 32.86 -1.73 -24.77
CA PHE A 34 32.67 -1.43 -23.38
C PHE A 34 33.46 -2.41 -22.50
N ASP A 35 34.43 -1.86 -21.80
CA ASP A 35 35.08 -2.56 -20.70
C ASP A 35 34.09 -2.72 -19.56
N ARG A 36 33.58 -3.93 -19.34
CA ARG A 36 32.62 -4.25 -18.28
C ARG A 36 33.23 -4.21 -16.89
N THR A 37 34.54 -4.08 -16.76
CA THR A 37 35.22 -3.91 -15.46
C THR A 37 35.24 -2.45 -15.02
N VAL A 38 35.01 -1.53 -15.94
CA VAL A 38 34.92 -0.08 -15.63
C VAL A 38 33.47 0.27 -15.32
N VAL A 39 33.21 0.54 -14.04
CA VAL A 39 31.90 1.06 -13.61
C VAL A 39 31.80 2.52 -14.11
N PRO A 40 30.79 2.86 -14.94
CA PRO A 40 30.62 4.23 -15.39
C PRO A 40 30.45 5.19 -14.21
N THR A 41 31.17 6.29 -14.21
CA THR A 41 30.94 7.33 -13.21
C THR A 41 29.57 7.95 -13.45
N PRO A 42 28.66 7.95 -12.44
CA PRO A 42 27.35 8.56 -12.59
C PRO A 42 27.49 10.05 -13.00
N GLY A 43 26.76 10.47 -14.01
CA GLY A 43 26.63 11.90 -14.33
C GLY A 43 25.94 12.66 -13.18
N LYS A 44 26.04 13.99 -13.19
CA LYS A 44 25.27 14.83 -12.25
C LYS A 44 23.77 14.50 -12.40
N ALA A 45 23.11 14.17 -11.30
CA ALA A 45 21.66 13.98 -11.28
C ALA A 45 20.99 15.27 -11.79
N ARG A 46 19.97 15.11 -12.63
CA ARG A 46 19.16 16.25 -13.09
C ARG A 46 18.35 16.78 -11.90
N ASP A 47 18.21 18.10 -11.85
CA ASP A 47 17.34 18.72 -10.86
C ASP A 47 15.90 18.24 -11.06
N LEU A 48 15.23 17.92 -9.95
CA LEU A 48 13.85 17.48 -9.97
C LEU A 48 12.96 18.59 -10.56
N GLN A 49 12.24 18.27 -11.61
CA GLN A 49 11.22 19.15 -12.18
C GLN A 49 9.85 18.76 -11.58
N VAL A 50 9.42 19.49 -10.56
CA VAL A 50 8.07 19.33 -10.01
C VAL A 50 7.09 19.98 -10.99
N PRO A 51 6.09 19.24 -11.53
CA PRO A 51 5.10 19.82 -12.44
C PRO A 51 4.31 20.95 -11.77
N SER A 52 3.96 21.97 -12.52
CA SER A 52 3.04 23.01 -12.07
C SER A 52 1.59 22.53 -12.19
N TRP A 53 0.70 23.15 -11.42
CA TRP A 53 -0.74 22.91 -11.49
C TRP A 53 -1.53 24.19 -11.24
N THR A 54 -2.78 24.20 -11.70
CA THR A 54 -3.76 25.24 -11.41
C THR A 54 -4.78 24.68 -10.40
N LYS A 55 -5.34 25.57 -9.57
CA LYS A 55 -6.36 25.21 -8.58
C LYS A 55 -7.56 26.14 -8.73
N THR A 56 -8.76 25.59 -8.74
CA THR A 56 -10.02 26.32 -8.80
C THR A 56 -11.11 25.58 -8.03
N THR A 57 -12.20 26.26 -7.69
CA THR A 57 -13.37 25.64 -7.08
C THR A 57 -14.49 25.56 -8.11
N LEU A 58 -15.14 24.42 -8.23
CA LEU A 58 -16.30 24.21 -9.10
C LEU A 58 -17.57 24.75 -8.45
N ALA A 59 -18.61 24.98 -9.27
CA ALA A 59 -19.89 25.50 -8.80
C ALA A 59 -20.58 24.64 -7.73
N ASN A 60 -20.33 23.30 -7.73
CA ASN A 60 -20.87 22.37 -6.73
C ASN A 60 -20.03 22.28 -5.43
N GLY A 61 -18.95 23.06 -5.32
CA GLY A 61 -18.08 23.12 -4.15
C GLY A 61 -16.83 22.21 -4.20
N ALA A 62 -16.70 21.32 -5.20
CA ALA A 62 -15.51 20.50 -5.35
C ALA A 62 -14.28 21.34 -5.73
N GLN A 63 -13.11 21.01 -5.18
CA GLN A 63 -11.84 21.60 -5.62
C GLN A 63 -11.37 20.88 -6.89
N LEU A 64 -10.98 21.64 -7.91
CA LEU A 64 -10.37 21.11 -9.13
C LEU A 64 -8.92 21.54 -9.21
N ILE A 65 -8.03 20.57 -9.40
CA ILE A 65 -6.61 20.75 -9.58
C ILE A 65 -6.22 20.14 -10.92
N VAL A 66 -5.56 20.91 -11.78
CA VAL A 66 -5.16 20.48 -13.13
C VAL A 66 -3.68 20.70 -13.34
N SER A 67 -2.99 19.64 -13.76
CA SER A 67 -1.57 19.70 -14.17
C SER A 67 -1.41 19.21 -15.61
N GLU A 68 -0.87 20.05 -16.48
CA GLU A 68 -0.69 19.76 -17.90
C GLU A 68 0.54 18.89 -18.14
N ARG A 69 0.39 17.81 -18.92
CA ARG A 69 1.47 16.94 -19.38
C ARG A 69 1.19 16.43 -20.79
N HIS A 70 1.85 17.00 -21.79
CA HIS A 70 1.59 16.71 -23.20
C HIS A 70 2.53 15.66 -23.82
N ALA A 71 3.39 14.99 -23.01
CA ALA A 71 4.34 13.99 -23.52
C ALA A 71 3.66 12.74 -24.09
N LEU A 72 2.51 12.37 -23.54
CA LEU A 72 1.66 11.25 -23.99
C LEU A 72 0.21 11.71 -24.01
N PRO A 73 -0.64 11.20 -24.93
CA PRO A 73 -2.06 11.54 -24.99
C PRO A 73 -2.87 10.81 -23.91
N LEU A 74 -2.41 10.87 -22.68
CA LEU A 74 -3.02 10.22 -21.50
C LEU A 74 -3.52 11.26 -20.52
N VAL A 75 -4.61 10.91 -19.83
CA VAL A 75 -5.21 11.72 -18.75
C VAL A 75 -5.52 10.82 -17.56
N SER A 76 -4.99 11.17 -16.39
CA SER A 76 -5.43 10.65 -15.10
C SER A 76 -6.49 11.58 -14.54
N PHE A 77 -7.65 11.04 -14.20
CA PHE A 77 -8.75 11.71 -13.54
C PHE A 77 -9.05 11.00 -12.23
N THR A 78 -8.98 11.73 -11.11
CA THR A 78 -9.24 11.16 -9.78
C THR A 78 -10.05 12.15 -8.96
N ILE A 79 -11.14 11.67 -8.35
CA ILE A 79 -11.86 12.37 -7.30
C ILE A 79 -11.44 11.74 -5.97
N THR A 80 -10.83 12.52 -5.09
CA THR A 80 -10.47 12.10 -3.73
C THR A 80 -11.39 12.78 -2.73
N PHE A 81 -11.99 12.01 -1.85
CA PHE A 81 -12.87 12.46 -0.79
C PHE A 81 -12.10 12.56 0.52
N GLN A 82 -12.11 13.71 1.15
CA GLN A 82 -11.49 13.92 2.46
C GLN A 82 -12.34 13.27 3.56
N GLY A 83 -11.68 12.58 4.49
CA GLY A 83 -12.31 11.67 5.41
C GLY A 83 -12.46 10.26 4.82
N GLY A 84 -12.55 9.25 5.68
CA GLY A 84 -12.65 7.86 5.25
C GLY A 84 -13.38 6.98 6.25
N ALA A 85 -13.14 5.69 6.19
CA ALA A 85 -13.79 4.70 7.05
C ALA A 85 -13.65 5.00 8.55
N ASN A 86 -12.53 5.62 8.96
CA ASN A 86 -12.31 5.96 10.38
C ASN A 86 -13.34 6.96 10.94
N GLN A 87 -13.91 7.82 10.06
CA GLN A 87 -14.88 8.84 10.44
C GLN A 87 -16.33 8.45 10.14
N PHE A 88 -16.54 7.68 9.06
CA PHE A 88 -17.87 7.45 8.51
C PHE A 88 -18.41 6.04 8.73
N GLU A 89 -17.55 5.08 9.01
CA GLU A 89 -17.97 3.69 9.16
C GLU A 89 -18.37 3.38 10.59
N PRO A 90 -19.59 2.86 10.84
CA PRO A 90 -20.00 2.40 12.16
C PRO A 90 -19.06 1.30 12.70
N ALA A 91 -18.76 1.34 13.99
CA ALA A 91 -17.82 0.41 14.61
C ALA A 91 -18.25 -1.06 14.49
N ASP A 92 -19.55 -1.32 14.55
CA ASP A 92 -20.17 -2.65 14.45
C ASP A 92 -20.35 -3.15 13.02
N LYS A 93 -20.12 -2.27 12.01
CA LYS A 93 -20.24 -2.59 10.57
C LYS A 93 -18.92 -2.40 9.83
N ARG A 94 -17.80 -2.71 10.48
CA ARG A 94 -16.48 -2.59 9.87
C ARG A 94 -16.38 -3.43 8.58
N GLY A 95 -15.95 -2.81 7.47
CA GLY A 95 -15.97 -3.38 6.12
C GLY A 95 -17.03 -2.75 5.21
N LEU A 96 -18.01 -2.01 5.77
CA LEU A 96 -19.06 -1.33 5.02
C LEU A 96 -18.49 -0.33 4.00
N ALA A 97 -17.51 0.49 4.39
CA ALA A 97 -16.92 1.50 3.51
C ALA A 97 -16.28 0.88 2.25
N SER A 98 -15.56 -0.22 2.41
CA SER A 98 -15.01 -0.99 1.27
C SER A 98 -16.10 -1.56 0.39
N MET A 99 -17.20 -2.06 0.98
CA MET A 99 -18.34 -2.58 0.22
C MET A 99 -19.05 -1.49 -0.56
N VAL A 100 -19.28 -0.31 0.03
CA VAL A 100 -19.88 0.83 -0.67
C VAL A 100 -19.07 1.21 -1.91
N ALA A 101 -17.75 1.32 -1.77
CA ALA A 101 -16.88 1.62 -2.90
C ALA A 101 -16.94 0.55 -3.99
N SER A 102 -16.90 -0.74 -3.61
CA SER A 102 -16.99 -1.86 -4.57
C SER A 102 -18.36 -1.92 -5.28
N MET A 103 -19.43 -1.59 -4.57
CA MET A 103 -20.79 -1.63 -5.11
C MET A 103 -21.07 -0.56 -6.16
N LEU A 104 -20.23 0.50 -6.28
CA LEU A 104 -20.41 1.52 -7.34
C LEU A 104 -20.26 0.94 -8.75
N SER A 105 -19.52 -0.16 -8.92
CA SER A 105 -19.34 -0.83 -10.20
C SER A 105 -20.38 -1.94 -10.50
N GLU A 106 -21.26 -2.26 -9.55
CA GLU A 106 -22.20 -3.38 -9.68
C GLU A 106 -23.50 -3.00 -10.42
N GLY A 107 -23.72 -1.71 -10.72
CA GLY A 107 -24.82 -1.23 -11.54
C GLY A 107 -25.27 0.19 -11.25
N THR A 108 -25.80 0.82 -12.27
CA THR A 108 -26.41 2.16 -12.23
C THR A 108 -27.86 2.08 -12.72
N LYS A 109 -28.56 3.23 -12.71
CA LYS A 109 -29.90 3.31 -13.32
C LYS A 109 -29.88 3.03 -14.83
N ASN A 110 -28.74 3.26 -15.49
CA ASN A 110 -28.61 3.21 -16.95
C ASN A 110 -27.87 1.94 -17.43
N ARG A 111 -27.13 1.24 -16.55
CA ARG A 111 -26.26 0.11 -16.92
C ARG A 111 -26.23 -0.94 -15.82
N THR A 112 -26.23 -2.20 -16.20
CA THR A 112 -25.86 -3.29 -15.30
C THR A 112 -24.35 -3.27 -15.04
N GLY A 113 -23.85 -4.01 -14.04
CA GLY A 113 -22.42 -4.16 -13.79
C GLY A 113 -21.64 -4.73 -14.98
N ASP A 114 -22.23 -5.71 -15.67
CA ASP A 114 -21.63 -6.29 -16.88
C ASP A 114 -21.53 -5.28 -18.02
N GLN A 115 -22.58 -4.45 -18.21
CA GLN A 115 -22.56 -3.37 -19.20
C GLN A 115 -21.53 -2.29 -18.85
N LEU A 116 -21.40 -1.91 -17.58
CA LEU A 116 -20.34 -1.00 -17.12
C LEU A 116 -18.95 -1.55 -17.47
N SER A 117 -18.73 -2.81 -17.14
CA SER A 117 -17.46 -3.49 -17.45
C SER A 117 -17.17 -3.54 -18.94
N ALA A 118 -18.17 -3.91 -19.77
CA ALA A 118 -18.04 -3.99 -21.23
C ALA A 118 -17.76 -2.61 -21.85
N ASP A 119 -18.50 -1.56 -21.44
CA ASP A 119 -18.32 -0.20 -21.95
C ASP A 119 -16.94 0.34 -21.61
N LEU A 120 -16.44 0.11 -20.38
CA LEU A 120 -15.09 0.52 -19.97
C LEU A 120 -13.99 -0.24 -20.73
N GLN A 121 -14.17 -1.54 -20.98
CA GLN A 121 -13.25 -2.33 -21.82
C GLN A 121 -13.17 -1.79 -23.25
N LEU A 122 -14.31 -1.41 -23.86
CA LEU A 122 -14.33 -0.78 -25.19
C LEU A 122 -13.62 0.58 -25.22
N LEU A 123 -13.61 1.30 -24.10
CA LEU A 123 -12.86 2.53 -23.95
C LEU A 123 -11.37 2.31 -23.63
N GLY A 124 -10.95 1.06 -23.35
CA GLY A 124 -9.60 0.70 -22.97
C GLY A 124 -9.18 1.23 -21.61
N THR A 125 -10.12 1.32 -20.67
CA THR A 125 -9.90 1.85 -19.34
C THR A 125 -10.68 1.06 -18.28
N ASN A 126 -10.47 1.44 -17.01
CA ASN A 126 -11.25 0.96 -15.87
C ASN A 126 -11.47 2.10 -14.88
N ILE A 127 -12.62 2.14 -14.23
CA ILE A 127 -12.91 3.07 -13.13
C ILE A 127 -12.80 2.31 -11.82
N GLY A 128 -11.83 2.69 -10.99
CA GLY A 128 -11.62 2.13 -9.66
C GLY A 128 -12.17 3.04 -8.57
N ALA A 129 -12.80 2.46 -7.56
CA ALA A 129 -13.24 3.19 -6.36
C ALA A 129 -12.74 2.46 -5.09
N GLY A 130 -12.43 3.24 -4.04
CA GLY A 130 -12.00 2.72 -2.75
C GLY A 130 -12.25 3.73 -1.63
N ILE A 131 -12.55 3.25 -0.43
CA ILE A 131 -12.61 4.08 0.79
C ILE A 131 -11.65 3.47 1.80
N GLY A 132 -10.53 4.17 2.04
CA GLY A 132 -9.56 3.81 3.05
C GLY A 132 -9.89 4.41 4.42
N GLY A 133 -8.95 4.34 5.36
CA GLY A 133 -9.15 4.86 6.72
C GLY A 133 -9.39 6.37 6.78
N GLU A 134 -8.62 7.15 6.04
CA GLU A 134 -8.60 8.62 6.14
C GLU A 134 -9.08 9.36 4.89
N SER A 135 -9.24 8.66 3.78
CA SER A 135 -9.77 9.19 2.52
C SER A 135 -10.33 8.08 1.66
N GLY A 136 -11.13 8.44 0.67
CA GLY A 136 -11.50 7.53 -0.40
C GLY A 136 -11.30 8.18 -1.75
N SER A 137 -11.38 7.39 -2.81
CA SER A 137 -11.23 7.90 -4.17
C SER A 137 -12.07 7.11 -5.18
N ILE A 138 -12.36 7.77 -6.29
CA ILE A 138 -12.85 7.15 -7.52
C ILE A 138 -12.13 7.79 -8.70
N GLY A 139 -11.68 7.00 -9.66
CA GLY A 139 -10.92 7.57 -10.77
C GLY A 139 -10.51 6.57 -11.84
N PHE A 140 -9.88 7.08 -12.88
CA PHE A 140 -9.42 6.31 -14.03
C PHE A 140 -8.20 6.95 -14.72
N VAL A 141 -7.56 6.20 -15.59
CA VAL A 141 -6.65 6.70 -16.60
C VAL A 141 -7.21 6.36 -17.97
N SER A 142 -7.28 7.34 -18.86
CA SER A 142 -7.75 7.14 -20.23
C SER A 142 -6.85 7.86 -21.23
N THR A 143 -7.02 7.58 -22.51
CA THR A 143 -6.50 8.49 -23.54
C THR A 143 -7.30 9.79 -23.55
N LYS A 144 -6.68 10.90 -23.99
CA LYS A 144 -7.35 12.21 -24.17
C LYS A 144 -8.67 12.07 -24.95
N ALA A 145 -8.65 11.32 -26.05
CA ALA A 145 -9.82 11.11 -26.91
C ALA A 145 -10.98 10.37 -26.21
N LYS A 146 -10.69 9.61 -25.12
CA LYS A 146 -11.67 8.84 -24.37
C LYS A 146 -12.02 9.47 -23.02
N LEU A 147 -11.47 10.62 -22.68
CA LEU A 147 -11.72 11.33 -21.41
C LEU A 147 -13.23 11.57 -21.19
N GLU A 148 -13.89 12.26 -22.12
CA GLU A 148 -15.29 12.63 -21.93
C GLU A 148 -16.25 11.43 -21.89
N PRO A 149 -16.16 10.41 -22.79
CA PRO A 149 -17.00 9.22 -22.65
C PRO A 149 -16.75 8.43 -21.37
N THR A 150 -15.49 8.35 -20.89
CA THR A 150 -15.20 7.68 -19.61
C THR A 150 -15.76 8.47 -18.42
N LEU A 151 -15.65 9.81 -18.47
CA LEU A 151 -16.19 10.69 -17.43
C LEU A 151 -17.71 10.58 -17.31
N LYS A 152 -18.45 10.38 -18.41
CA LYS A 152 -19.90 10.12 -18.39
C LYS A 152 -20.25 8.79 -17.69
N ILE A 153 -19.42 7.76 -17.84
CA ILE A 153 -19.61 6.50 -17.10
C ILE A 153 -19.32 6.73 -15.61
N LEU A 154 -18.25 7.46 -15.28
CA LEU A 154 -17.93 7.79 -13.89
C LEU A 154 -19.07 8.60 -13.25
N GLU A 155 -19.63 9.58 -13.95
CA GLU A 155 -20.79 10.34 -13.48
C GLU A 155 -21.96 9.44 -13.16
N ASP A 156 -22.30 8.50 -14.08
CA ASP A 156 -23.42 7.56 -13.89
C ASP A 156 -23.17 6.65 -12.67
N MET A 157 -21.92 6.15 -12.47
CA MET A 157 -21.54 5.39 -11.29
C MET A 157 -21.61 6.21 -10.00
N LEU A 158 -21.25 7.51 -10.06
CA LEU A 158 -21.20 8.38 -8.91
C LEU A 158 -22.56 8.94 -8.50
N VAL A 159 -23.48 9.19 -9.45
CA VAL A 159 -24.75 9.87 -9.22
C VAL A 159 -25.94 8.92 -9.23
N ASN A 160 -25.88 7.84 -10.00
CA ASN A 160 -26.99 6.93 -10.24
C ASN A 160 -26.77 5.48 -9.81
N PRO A 161 -25.94 5.15 -8.78
CA PRO A 161 -25.74 3.74 -8.42
C PRO A 161 -27.02 3.12 -7.89
N THR A 162 -27.25 1.83 -8.20
CA THR A 162 -28.48 1.10 -7.81
C THR A 162 -28.28 0.16 -6.63
N PHE A 163 -27.03 -0.24 -6.35
CA PHE A 163 -26.69 -1.18 -5.30
C PHE A 163 -27.56 -2.46 -5.32
N PRO A 164 -27.45 -3.31 -6.35
CA PRO A 164 -28.26 -4.52 -6.46
C PRO A 164 -28.06 -5.44 -5.26
N ALA A 165 -29.15 -5.96 -4.69
CA ALA A 165 -29.09 -6.76 -3.47
C ALA A 165 -28.32 -8.07 -3.66
N ASP A 166 -28.48 -8.72 -4.80
CA ASP A 166 -27.76 -9.96 -5.15
C ASP A 166 -26.25 -9.72 -5.31
N ALA A 167 -25.84 -8.57 -5.86
CA ALA A 167 -24.44 -8.18 -5.94
C ALA A 167 -23.84 -7.95 -4.55
N LEU A 168 -24.57 -7.32 -3.63
CA LEU A 168 -24.14 -7.16 -2.24
C LEU A 168 -23.94 -8.52 -1.57
N GLU A 169 -24.86 -9.45 -1.72
CA GLU A 169 -24.71 -10.79 -1.12
C GLU A 169 -23.53 -11.56 -1.72
N ARG A 170 -23.28 -11.47 -3.02
CA ARG A 170 -22.08 -12.03 -3.65
C ARG A 170 -20.80 -11.39 -3.09
N LEU A 171 -20.79 -10.08 -2.91
CA LEU A 171 -19.64 -9.35 -2.33
C LEU A 171 -19.39 -9.75 -0.87
N LYS A 172 -20.44 -9.84 -0.05
CA LYS A 172 -20.35 -10.34 1.34
C LYS A 172 -19.77 -11.75 1.37
N ALA A 173 -20.29 -12.67 0.55
CA ALA A 173 -19.80 -14.05 0.49
C ALA A 173 -18.29 -14.10 0.16
N ARG A 174 -17.82 -13.35 -0.83
CA ARG A 174 -16.40 -13.25 -1.19
C ARG A 174 -15.56 -12.67 -0.06
N THR A 175 -16.05 -11.63 0.60
CA THR A 175 -15.37 -10.99 1.74
C THR A 175 -15.21 -11.94 2.92
N LEU A 176 -16.27 -12.71 3.25
CA LEU A 176 -16.23 -13.70 4.32
C LEU A 176 -15.22 -14.82 4.04
N VAL A 177 -15.14 -15.30 2.80
CA VAL A 177 -14.10 -16.27 2.40
C VAL A 177 -12.70 -15.66 2.58
N GLY A 178 -12.49 -14.43 2.15
CA GLY A 178 -11.22 -13.72 2.32
C GLY A 178 -10.83 -13.56 3.80
N LEU A 179 -11.78 -13.21 4.67
CA LEU A 179 -11.53 -13.08 6.11
C LEU A 179 -11.12 -14.42 6.73
N ARG A 180 -11.79 -15.53 6.37
CA ARG A 180 -11.41 -16.88 6.84
C ARG A 180 -10.00 -17.26 6.40
N GLN A 181 -9.65 -17.02 5.13
CA GLN A 181 -8.29 -17.27 4.64
C GLN A 181 -7.22 -16.43 5.36
N GLN A 182 -7.54 -15.19 5.73
CA GLN A 182 -6.63 -14.36 6.53
C GLN A 182 -6.37 -14.95 7.91
N ARG A 183 -7.34 -15.60 8.54
CA ARG A 183 -7.19 -16.28 9.85
C ARG A 183 -6.26 -17.50 9.82
N ASP A 184 -5.90 -17.98 8.63
CA ASP A 184 -4.93 -19.06 8.45
C ASP A 184 -3.49 -18.57 8.21
N ARG A 185 -3.30 -17.26 7.95
CA ARG A 185 -2.01 -16.67 7.63
C ARG A 185 -1.42 -15.95 8.84
N THR A 186 -0.28 -16.44 9.34
CA THR A 186 0.43 -15.85 10.49
C THR A 186 0.73 -14.36 10.34
N PRO A 187 1.14 -13.82 9.14
CA PRO A 187 1.35 -12.38 8.96
C PRO A 187 0.07 -11.54 9.11
N ALA A 188 -1.07 -12.05 8.64
CA ALA A 188 -2.36 -11.36 8.73
C ALA A 188 -2.86 -11.32 10.19
N ILE A 189 -2.72 -12.44 10.90
CA ILE A 189 -3.02 -12.51 12.34
C ILE A 189 -2.13 -11.53 13.11
N ALA A 190 -0.81 -11.55 12.88
CA ALA A 190 0.14 -10.65 13.53
C ALA A 190 -0.22 -9.18 13.30
N ALA A 191 -0.59 -8.78 12.08
CA ALA A 191 -0.99 -7.42 11.77
C ALA A 191 -2.28 -6.99 12.47
N SER A 192 -3.30 -7.86 12.52
CA SER A 192 -4.58 -7.58 13.18
C SER A 192 -4.40 -7.47 14.70
N VAL A 193 -3.73 -8.45 15.30
CA VAL A 193 -3.44 -8.46 16.74
C VAL A 193 -2.59 -7.26 17.15
N PHE A 194 -1.56 -6.90 16.35
CA PHE A 194 -0.73 -5.73 16.59
C PHE A 194 -1.57 -4.45 16.64
N SER A 195 -2.43 -4.22 15.66
CA SER A 195 -3.29 -3.04 15.60
C SER A 195 -4.24 -2.97 16.80
N LYS A 196 -4.89 -4.09 17.14
CA LYS A 196 -5.80 -4.17 18.31
C LYS A 196 -5.07 -3.97 19.64
N THR A 197 -3.87 -4.55 19.79
CA THR A 197 -3.06 -4.41 20.99
C THR A 197 -2.61 -2.99 21.23
N LEU A 198 -2.18 -2.28 20.17
CA LEU A 198 -1.71 -0.90 20.30
C LEU A 198 -2.83 0.11 20.51
N TYR A 199 -3.94 -0.02 19.78
CA TYR A 199 -4.95 1.03 19.71
C TYR A 199 -6.27 0.68 20.40
N SER A 200 -6.50 -0.58 20.75
CA SER A 200 -7.79 -1.14 21.20
C SER A 200 -8.92 -0.98 20.16
N GLU A 201 -10.03 -1.67 20.37
CA GLU A 201 -11.20 -1.56 19.48
C GLU A 201 -11.95 -0.21 19.61
N ALA A 202 -11.67 0.56 20.67
CA ALA A 202 -12.24 1.90 20.82
C ALA A 202 -11.69 2.88 19.78
N HIS A 203 -10.43 2.69 19.34
CA HIS A 203 -9.78 3.53 18.35
C HIS A 203 -9.95 2.95 16.93
N PRO A 204 -10.19 3.76 15.88
CA PRO A 204 -10.36 3.28 14.51
C PRO A 204 -9.19 2.43 13.98
N TYR A 205 -7.95 2.73 14.38
CA TYR A 205 -6.77 1.98 13.97
C TYR A 205 -6.68 0.57 14.57
N GLY A 206 -7.37 0.32 15.70
CA GLY A 206 -7.44 -1.00 16.32
C GLY A 206 -8.57 -1.89 15.81
N ARG A 207 -9.42 -1.37 14.90
CA ARG A 207 -10.57 -2.10 14.37
C ARG A 207 -10.24 -2.80 13.07
N SER A 208 -10.64 -4.06 12.96
CA SER A 208 -10.61 -4.85 11.72
C SER A 208 -12.01 -5.33 11.36
N ALA A 209 -12.26 -5.58 10.08
CA ALA A 209 -13.49 -6.25 9.65
C ALA A 209 -13.52 -7.68 10.22
N THR A 210 -14.69 -8.11 10.68
CA THR A 210 -14.95 -9.45 11.21
C THR A 210 -16.07 -10.12 10.44
N GLU A 211 -16.21 -11.45 10.55
CA GLU A 211 -17.35 -12.15 9.95
C GLU A 211 -18.69 -11.58 10.45
N ARG A 212 -18.75 -11.20 11.73
CA ARG A 212 -19.94 -10.57 12.32
C ARG A 212 -20.23 -9.21 11.71
N SER A 213 -19.24 -8.32 11.64
CA SER A 213 -19.43 -6.96 11.12
C SER A 213 -19.83 -6.96 9.64
N VAL A 214 -19.19 -7.84 8.82
CA VAL A 214 -19.49 -8.01 7.40
C VAL A 214 -20.89 -8.59 7.18
N SER A 215 -21.27 -9.62 7.95
CA SER A 215 -22.61 -10.23 7.85
C SER A 215 -23.73 -9.27 8.24
N ALA A 216 -23.45 -8.34 9.16
CA ALA A 216 -24.42 -7.34 9.62
C ALA A 216 -24.70 -6.21 8.62
N VAL A 217 -23.88 -6.06 7.56
CA VAL A 217 -24.10 -5.02 6.53
C VAL A 217 -25.38 -5.31 5.74
N THR A 218 -26.24 -4.31 5.68
CA THR A 218 -27.46 -4.31 4.87
C THR A 218 -27.32 -3.40 3.64
N ARG A 219 -28.23 -3.56 2.67
CA ARG A 219 -28.30 -2.65 1.52
C ARG A 219 -28.58 -1.21 1.94
N ASP A 220 -29.42 -1.01 2.96
CA ASP A 220 -29.75 0.32 3.48
C ASP A 220 -28.54 1.00 4.13
N ASP A 221 -27.65 0.24 4.75
CA ASP A 221 -26.37 0.76 5.24
C ASP A 221 -25.48 1.25 4.10
N VAL A 222 -25.42 0.46 3.01
CA VAL A 222 -24.67 0.83 1.78
C VAL A 222 -25.20 2.12 1.20
N VAL A 223 -26.52 2.25 1.03
CA VAL A 223 -27.18 3.45 0.51
C VAL A 223 -26.94 4.65 1.43
N SER A 224 -27.10 4.47 2.73
CA SER A 224 -26.91 5.54 3.73
C SER A 224 -25.48 6.07 3.73
N LEU A 225 -24.49 5.19 3.78
CA LEU A 225 -23.08 5.62 3.77
C LEU A 225 -22.71 6.27 2.41
N TYR A 226 -23.19 5.72 1.28
CA TYR A 226 -22.98 6.35 -0.02
C TYR A 226 -23.53 7.78 -0.05
N GLN A 227 -24.79 8.00 0.37
CA GLN A 227 -25.43 9.31 0.39
C GLN A 227 -24.72 10.31 1.29
N GLN A 228 -24.16 9.85 2.40
CA GLN A 228 -23.37 10.68 3.31
C GLN A 228 -21.97 10.98 2.75
N TYR A 229 -21.33 10.02 2.10
CA TYR A 229 -19.89 10.05 1.80
C TYR A 229 -19.55 10.75 0.48
N PHE A 230 -20.21 10.39 -0.64
CA PHE A 230 -19.86 10.86 -1.98
C PHE A 230 -20.43 12.26 -2.27
N LYS A 231 -19.88 13.28 -1.61
CA LYS A 231 -20.33 14.67 -1.70
C LYS A 231 -19.23 15.60 -2.24
N PRO A 232 -19.58 16.56 -3.15
CA PRO A 232 -18.59 17.41 -3.79
C PRO A 232 -17.87 18.36 -2.85
N GLY A 233 -18.50 18.85 -1.77
CA GLY A 233 -17.89 19.80 -0.83
C GLY A 233 -16.69 19.25 -0.06
N ARG A 234 -16.44 17.93 -0.10
CA ARG A 234 -15.24 17.29 0.44
C ARG A 234 -14.32 16.70 -0.63
N ALA A 235 -14.67 16.92 -1.91
CA ALA A 235 -13.98 16.31 -3.03
C ALA A 235 -12.84 17.19 -3.55
N ILE A 236 -11.72 16.55 -3.83
CA ILE A 236 -10.59 17.11 -4.58
C ILE A 236 -10.53 16.34 -5.89
N ILE A 237 -10.83 17.00 -7.00
CA ILE A 237 -10.72 16.45 -8.33
C ILE A 237 -9.33 16.79 -8.85
N THR A 238 -8.51 15.79 -9.10
CA THR A 238 -7.17 15.98 -9.66
C THR A 238 -7.14 15.43 -11.08
N VAL A 239 -6.78 16.29 -12.05
CA VAL A 239 -6.65 15.93 -13.47
C VAL A 239 -5.22 16.20 -13.91
N VAL A 240 -4.55 15.18 -14.41
CA VAL A 240 -3.16 15.27 -14.87
C VAL A 240 -3.03 14.64 -16.24
N GLY A 241 -2.49 15.36 -17.21
CA GLY A 241 -2.25 14.79 -18.53
C GLY A 241 -2.33 15.77 -19.69
N ASP A 242 -2.62 15.24 -20.88
CA ASP A 242 -2.76 16.05 -22.09
C ASP A 242 -4.12 16.76 -22.13
N VAL A 243 -4.24 17.79 -21.32
CA VAL A 243 -5.44 18.60 -21.14
C VAL A 243 -5.09 20.07 -21.10
N ASN A 244 -6.09 20.92 -21.43
CA ASN A 244 -6.07 22.35 -21.13
C ASN A 244 -6.94 22.60 -19.90
N PRO A 245 -6.50 23.37 -18.89
CA PRO A 245 -7.25 23.59 -17.65
C PRO A 245 -8.63 24.22 -17.85
N ALA A 246 -8.77 25.17 -18.78
CA ALA A 246 -10.05 25.80 -19.03
C ALA A 246 -11.05 24.87 -19.72
N GLU A 247 -10.57 24.10 -20.71
CA GLU A 247 -11.40 23.13 -21.44
C GLU A 247 -11.85 22.00 -20.52
N VAL A 248 -10.92 21.42 -19.75
CA VAL A 248 -11.25 20.29 -18.86
C VAL A 248 -12.19 20.73 -17.75
N LYS A 249 -12.04 21.95 -17.24
CA LYS A 249 -13.00 22.52 -16.26
C LYS A 249 -14.42 22.56 -16.83
N GLN A 250 -14.59 23.06 -18.07
CA GLN A 250 -15.90 23.11 -18.74
C GLN A 250 -16.50 21.71 -18.93
N VAL A 251 -15.66 20.72 -19.35
CA VAL A 251 -16.11 19.34 -19.51
C VAL A 251 -16.59 18.77 -18.18
N ILE A 252 -15.84 18.96 -17.10
CA ILE A 252 -16.18 18.48 -15.76
C ILE A 252 -17.47 19.13 -15.26
N GLU A 253 -17.57 20.46 -15.33
CA GLU A 253 -18.77 21.19 -14.86
C GLU A 253 -20.03 20.76 -15.60
N ARG A 254 -19.94 20.54 -16.92
CA ARG A 254 -21.05 20.02 -17.72
C ARG A 254 -21.41 18.60 -17.35
N THR A 255 -20.42 17.70 -17.21
CA THR A 255 -20.66 16.28 -16.99
C THR A 255 -21.10 16.00 -15.55
N LEU A 256 -20.53 16.69 -14.56
CA LEU A 256 -20.87 16.51 -13.14
C LEU A 256 -21.96 17.50 -12.67
N ALA A 257 -22.68 18.17 -13.57
CA ALA A 257 -23.73 19.14 -13.22
C ALA A 257 -24.86 18.52 -12.36
N THR A 258 -25.14 17.24 -12.54
CA THR A 258 -26.14 16.49 -11.78
C THR A 258 -25.68 16.01 -10.42
N TRP A 259 -24.37 16.12 -10.11
CA TRP A 259 -23.84 15.73 -8.82
C TRP A 259 -24.23 16.77 -7.75
N PRO A 260 -25.14 16.42 -6.79
CA PRO A 260 -25.73 17.42 -5.90
C PRO A 260 -24.69 18.07 -4.99
N ALA A 261 -24.72 19.39 -4.91
CA ALA A 261 -23.87 20.16 -3.99
C ALA A 261 -24.05 19.71 -2.53
N GLY A 262 -23.07 19.99 -1.69
CA GLY A 262 -23.08 19.70 -0.26
C GLY A 262 -21.91 18.82 0.19
N GLY A 263 -21.95 18.49 1.47
CA GLY A 263 -20.89 17.78 2.17
C GLY A 263 -19.77 18.74 2.61
N GLU A 264 -19.36 18.60 3.87
CA GLU A 264 -18.23 19.34 4.44
C GLU A 264 -17.11 18.36 4.75
N VAL A 265 -15.88 18.87 4.79
CA VAL A 265 -14.74 18.09 5.31
C VAL A 265 -15.01 17.84 6.80
N PRO A 266 -15.11 16.57 7.24
CA PRO A 266 -15.48 16.31 8.63
C PRO A 266 -14.36 16.74 9.56
N SER A 267 -14.73 17.45 10.63
CA SER A 267 -13.87 17.57 11.80
C SER A 267 -13.88 16.23 12.53
N PHE A 268 -12.73 15.65 12.72
CA PHE A 268 -12.59 14.35 13.40
C PHE A 268 -11.37 14.35 14.31
N ALA A 269 -11.60 14.14 15.60
CA ALA A 269 -10.55 13.89 16.58
C ALA A 269 -10.43 12.39 16.82
N TYR A 270 -9.23 11.86 16.65
CA TYR A 270 -8.98 10.45 16.99
C TYR A 270 -9.14 10.23 18.49
N PRO A 271 -9.86 9.18 18.93
CA PRO A 271 -9.97 8.85 20.34
C PRO A 271 -8.60 8.59 20.95
N ALA A 272 -8.48 8.79 22.26
CA ALA A 272 -7.30 8.33 23.00
C ALA A 272 -7.22 6.79 22.94
N PHE A 273 -6.00 6.27 22.95
CA PHE A 273 -5.73 4.83 22.99
C PHE A 273 -4.82 4.50 24.18
N PRO A 274 -4.83 3.24 24.67
CA PRO A 274 -4.00 2.85 25.79
C PRO A 274 -2.51 2.88 25.38
N GLU A 275 -1.69 3.62 26.12
CA GLU A 275 -0.24 3.54 25.93
C GLU A 275 0.32 2.25 26.54
N PRO A 276 1.18 1.50 25.84
CA PRO A 276 1.87 0.37 26.42
C PRO A 276 2.67 0.80 27.64
N LYS A 277 2.48 0.11 28.78
CA LYS A 277 3.14 0.43 30.05
C LYS A 277 4.51 -0.21 30.19
N SER A 278 4.70 -1.36 29.55
CA SER A 278 5.95 -2.13 29.58
C SER A 278 6.09 -2.94 28.32
N ARG A 279 7.33 -3.28 27.98
CA ARG A 279 7.64 -4.22 26.89
C ARG A 279 7.04 -5.57 27.24
N THR A 280 6.24 -6.11 26.31
CA THR A 280 5.50 -7.37 26.49
C THR A 280 5.52 -8.18 25.20
N ILE A 281 5.80 -9.48 25.32
CA ILE A 281 5.63 -10.44 24.23
C ILE A 281 4.16 -10.89 24.25
N TYR A 282 3.45 -10.65 23.16
CA TYR A 282 2.11 -11.17 22.93
C TYR A 282 2.22 -12.37 21.99
N LEU A 283 2.09 -13.56 22.54
CA LEU A 283 2.24 -14.81 21.81
C LEU A 283 0.89 -15.35 21.37
N VAL A 284 0.71 -15.52 20.07
CA VAL A 284 -0.47 -16.12 19.46
C VAL A 284 -0.10 -17.50 18.91
N ASP A 285 -0.84 -18.52 19.36
CA ASP A 285 -0.61 -19.89 18.92
C ASP A 285 -1.17 -20.15 17.51
N LYS A 286 -0.32 -20.63 16.61
CA LYS A 286 -0.71 -21.17 15.31
C LYS A 286 -0.01 -22.53 15.12
N PRO A 287 -0.64 -23.63 15.57
CA PRO A 287 -0.02 -24.95 15.57
C PRO A 287 0.47 -25.37 14.19
N GLY A 288 1.71 -25.89 14.13
CA GLY A 288 2.32 -26.36 12.91
C GLY A 288 2.82 -25.27 11.96
N ALA A 289 2.83 -24.00 12.37
CA ALA A 289 3.36 -22.91 11.56
C ALA A 289 4.87 -23.12 11.29
N ALA A 290 5.26 -23.15 10.01
CA ALA A 290 6.66 -23.31 9.59
C ALA A 290 7.50 -22.04 9.86
N GLN A 291 6.83 -20.89 10.00
CA GLN A 291 7.45 -19.59 10.30
C GLN A 291 6.67 -18.89 11.41
N SER A 292 7.39 -18.12 12.23
CA SER A 292 6.82 -17.19 13.17
C SER A 292 6.74 -15.80 12.54
N SER A 293 5.55 -15.17 12.54
CA SER A 293 5.38 -13.81 12.05
C SER A 293 5.54 -12.80 13.18
N PHE A 294 6.45 -11.85 13.00
CA PHE A 294 6.74 -10.78 13.94
C PHE A 294 6.05 -9.48 13.54
N ALA A 295 5.41 -8.82 14.50
CA ALA A 295 4.97 -7.44 14.40
C ALA A 295 5.32 -6.73 15.72
N LEU A 296 6.45 -6.07 15.75
CA LEU A 296 7.01 -5.43 16.92
C LEU A 296 6.88 -3.92 16.77
N GLY A 297 6.43 -3.20 17.78
CA GLY A 297 6.33 -1.74 17.62
C GLY A 297 5.60 -1.02 18.75
N ILE A 298 5.32 0.25 18.47
CA ILE A 298 4.76 1.21 19.41
C ILE A 298 3.99 2.28 18.60
N PRO A 299 3.00 2.99 19.18
CA PRO A 299 2.42 4.16 18.54
C PRO A 299 3.50 5.20 18.20
N GLY A 300 3.45 5.73 16.99
CA GLY A 300 4.39 6.72 16.48
C GLY A 300 3.76 8.11 16.35
N PRO A 301 4.43 9.06 15.69
CA PRO A 301 3.93 10.41 15.51
C PRO A 301 2.90 10.53 14.37
N GLN A 302 2.14 11.63 14.41
CA GLN A 302 1.31 12.07 13.29
C GLN A 302 2.15 12.61 12.13
N ARG A 303 1.55 12.78 10.95
CA ARG A 303 2.25 13.26 9.75
C ARG A 303 2.83 14.67 9.85
N ASP A 304 2.23 15.53 10.65
CA ASP A 304 2.63 16.93 10.86
C ASP A 304 3.83 17.11 11.81
N THR A 305 4.41 16.00 12.31
CA THR A 305 5.60 16.07 13.17
C THR A 305 6.75 16.82 12.49
N PRO A 306 7.44 17.73 13.19
CA PRO A 306 8.65 18.38 12.66
C PRO A 306 9.81 17.39 12.44
N ASP A 307 9.76 16.23 13.08
CA ASP A 307 10.77 15.17 12.99
C ASP A 307 10.63 14.28 11.75
N TYR A 308 9.63 14.53 10.87
CA TYR A 308 9.31 13.66 9.73
C TYR A 308 10.54 13.28 8.90
N PHE A 309 11.35 14.24 8.48
CA PHE A 309 12.50 13.97 7.60
C PHE A 309 13.60 13.18 8.32
N ALA A 310 13.85 13.48 9.59
CA ALA A 310 14.81 12.71 10.40
C ALA A 310 14.33 11.26 10.61
N ILE A 311 13.04 11.04 10.88
CA ILE A 311 12.45 9.71 10.99
C ILE A 311 12.54 8.95 9.67
N ARG A 312 12.31 9.61 8.52
CA ARG A 312 12.45 8.96 7.21
C ARG A 312 13.88 8.47 6.97
N VAL A 313 14.90 9.32 7.24
CA VAL A 313 16.31 8.92 7.10
C VAL A 313 16.67 7.78 8.08
N MET A 314 16.26 7.90 9.32
CA MET A 314 16.47 6.87 10.35
C MET A 314 15.87 5.53 9.93
N ASN A 315 14.62 5.53 9.43
CA ASN A 315 13.93 4.30 9.05
C ASN A 315 14.56 3.60 7.84
N VAL A 316 15.08 4.38 6.87
CA VAL A 316 15.85 3.83 5.75
C VAL A 316 17.10 3.09 6.24
N ILE A 317 17.83 3.65 7.20
CA ILE A 317 18.99 2.99 7.80
C ILE A 317 18.57 1.73 8.56
N LEU A 318 17.48 1.82 9.33
CA LEU A 318 17.03 0.72 10.20
C LEU A 318 16.47 -0.46 9.43
N GLY A 319 15.47 -0.25 8.55
CA GLY A 319 14.72 -1.37 8.01
C GLY A 319 13.91 -1.13 6.73
N GLU A 320 13.88 0.08 6.15
CA GLU A 320 13.05 0.37 4.97
C GLU A 320 13.65 -0.19 3.67
N GLN A 321 14.97 -0.44 3.64
CA GLN A 321 15.69 -0.90 2.46
C GLN A 321 16.28 -2.29 2.60
N PHE A 322 16.60 -2.90 1.45
CA PHE A 322 17.26 -4.19 1.40
C PHE A 322 18.60 -4.22 2.14
N GLN A 323 19.41 -3.17 2.01
CA GLN A 323 20.72 -3.03 2.67
C GLN A 323 20.63 -2.41 4.07
N SER A 324 19.43 -2.30 4.63
CA SER A 324 19.22 -1.79 5.98
C SER A 324 19.83 -2.70 7.04
N ARG A 325 20.05 -2.13 8.25
CA ARG A 325 20.64 -2.85 9.38
C ARG A 325 19.91 -4.14 9.73
N LEU A 326 18.56 -4.12 9.73
CA LEU A 326 17.75 -5.29 10.02
C LEU A 326 17.93 -6.39 8.97
N ASN A 327 17.85 -6.07 7.67
CA ASN A 327 18.03 -7.06 6.62
C ASN A 327 19.47 -7.59 6.56
N ALA A 328 20.47 -6.71 6.66
CA ALA A 328 21.87 -7.10 6.66
C ALA A 328 22.19 -8.11 7.80
N ASN A 329 21.62 -7.90 9.00
CA ASN A 329 21.81 -8.79 10.13
C ASN A 329 20.94 -10.06 9.97
N ILE A 330 19.62 -9.92 10.01
CA ILE A 330 18.68 -11.05 10.22
C ILE A 330 18.57 -11.91 8.96
N ARG A 331 18.58 -11.27 7.77
CA ARG A 331 18.49 -11.98 6.49
C ARG A 331 19.85 -12.43 5.98
N GLU A 332 20.78 -11.48 5.72
CA GLU A 332 22.02 -11.78 5.01
C GLU A 332 23.03 -12.55 5.88
N GLN A 333 23.28 -12.05 7.12
CA GLN A 333 24.29 -12.67 7.99
C GLN A 333 23.78 -13.91 8.71
N LYS A 334 22.52 -13.90 9.18
CA LYS A 334 21.95 -14.97 9.99
C LYS A 334 21.11 -15.97 9.21
N GLY A 335 20.52 -15.57 8.09
CA GLY A 335 19.63 -16.44 7.31
C GLY A 335 18.34 -16.83 8.02
N TYR A 336 17.85 -16.02 8.97
CA TYR A 336 16.66 -16.36 9.78
C TYR A 336 15.35 -16.02 9.08
N SER A 337 15.39 -15.20 8.01
CA SER A 337 14.25 -14.69 7.27
C SER A 337 14.58 -14.49 5.80
N TYR A 338 13.57 -14.50 4.94
CA TYR A 338 13.67 -14.03 3.55
C TYR A 338 13.64 -12.49 3.44
N GLY A 339 13.20 -11.81 4.51
CA GLY A 339 13.19 -10.36 4.59
C GLY A 339 12.52 -9.87 5.87
N VAL A 340 13.10 -8.84 6.44
CA VAL A 340 12.58 -8.13 7.60
C VAL A 340 12.66 -6.63 7.33
N GLY A 341 11.83 -5.85 8.00
CA GLY A 341 11.80 -4.41 7.75
C GLY A 341 11.26 -3.58 8.89
N SER A 342 11.31 -2.27 8.70
CA SER A 342 10.65 -1.32 9.60
C SER A 342 9.92 -0.23 8.82
N THR A 343 8.89 0.33 9.41
CA THR A 343 8.08 1.41 8.84
C THR A 343 7.51 2.30 9.93
N PHE A 344 7.35 3.58 9.60
CA PHE A 344 6.51 4.51 10.33
C PHE A 344 5.28 4.83 9.48
N SER A 345 4.10 4.57 10.00
CA SER A 345 2.85 4.92 9.33
C SER A 345 2.47 6.34 9.73
N PHE A 346 2.52 7.27 8.78
CA PHE A 346 2.16 8.65 9.01
C PHE A 346 0.74 8.93 8.51
N GLY A 347 -0.17 9.21 9.43
CA GLY A 347 -1.55 9.57 9.15
C GLY A 347 -1.95 10.88 9.83
N LYS A 348 -3.23 11.22 9.75
CA LYS A 348 -3.84 12.31 10.55
C LYS A 348 -3.88 11.96 12.04
N GLY A 349 -4.00 10.67 12.36
CA GLY A 349 -3.79 10.14 13.70
C GLY A 349 -2.37 9.61 13.91
N PRO A 350 -2.01 9.26 15.17
CA PRO A 350 -0.70 8.72 15.51
C PRO A 350 -0.58 7.27 15.01
N GLY A 351 -0.07 7.09 13.81
CA GLY A 351 0.18 5.78 13.24
C GLY A 351 1.37 5.07 13.92
N PRO A 352 1.54 3.74 13.78
CA PRO A 352 2.57 3.00 14.49
C PRO A 352 3.95 3.12 13.82
N PHE A 353 4.99 3.05 14.66
CA PHE A 353 6.25 2.42 14.29
C PHE A 353 6.06 0.91 14.35
N ARG A 354 6.43 0.21 13.31
CA ARG A 354 6.40 -1.26 13.24
C ARG A 354 7.67 -1.78 12.62
N THR A 355 8.21 -2.85 13.20
CA THR A 355 9.27 -3.68 12.62
C THR A 355 8.89 -5.15 12.70
N GLY A 356 9.40 -5.99 11.81
CA GLY A 356 9.11 -7.42 11.82
C GLY A 356 9.31 -8.08 10.46
N GLY A 357 8.76 -9.27 10.33
CA GLY A 357 8.83 -10.15 9.16
C GLY A 357 8.58 -11.60 9.56
N ASP A 358 8.69 -12.50 8.60
CA ASP A 358 8.49 -13.93 8.83
C ASP A 358 9.83 -14.61 9.10
N ILE A 359 9.94 -15.27 10.24
CA ILE A 359 11.14 -15.89 10.79
C ILE A 359 10.98 -17.42 10.79
N VAL A 360 12.00 -18.16 10.39
CA VAL A 360 12.02 -19.62 10.54
C VAL A 360 11.74 -19.99 11.99
N THR A 361 10.76 -20.86 12.26
CA THR A 361 10.26 -21.18 13.60
C THR A 361 11.37 -21.54 14.58
N ALA A 362 12.36 -22.35 14.16
CA ALA A 362 13.50 -22.75 14.98
C ALA A 362 14.48 -21.60 15.33
N LYS A 363 14.25 -20.37 14.84
CA LYS A 363 15.09 -19.18 15.04
C LYS A 363 14.32 -18.01 15.64
N THR A 364 13.12 -18.25 16.14
CA THR A 364 12.22 -17.23 16.69
C THR A 364 12.86 -16.45 17.84
N ASP A 365 13.43 -17.14 18.82
CA ASP A 365 14.15 -16.57 19.97
C ASP A 365 15.38 -15.75 19.54
N SER A 366 16.21 -16.37 18.71
CA SER A 366 17.44 -15.77 18.20
C SER A 366 17.16 -14.52 17.36
N ALA A 367 16.12 -14.56 16.52
CA ALA A 367 15.70 -13.41 15.74
C ALA A 367 15.20 -12.27 16.62
N LEU A 368 14.43 -12.57 17.68
CA LEU A 368 13.99 -11.54 18.64
C LEU A 368 15.17 -10.83 19.30
N ILE A 369 16.20 -11.57 19.68
CA ILE A 369 17.45 -10.99 20.23
C ILE A 369 18.10 -10.05 19.21
N GLU A 370 18.20 -10.47 17.95
CA GLU A 370 18.80 -9.64 16.89
C GLU A 370 17.96 -8.39 16.57
N PHE A 371 16.62 -8.50 16.53
CA PHE A 371 15.74 -7.32 16.44
C PHE A 371 16.01 -6.31 17.56
N MET A 372 16.04 -6.76 18.81
CA MET A 372 16.30 -5.90 19.95
C MET A 372 17.70 -5.29 19.92
N LYS A 373 18.68 -5.99 19.39
CA LYS A 373 20.04 -5.49 19.17
C LYS A 373 20.07 -4.36 18.14
N GLU A 374 19.40 -4.53 16.98
CA GLU A 374 19.35 -3.47 15.96
C GLU A 374 18.56 -2.24 16.43
N LEU A 375 17.48 -2.45 17.19
CA LEU A 375 16.70 -1.36 17.78
C LEU A 375 17.52 -0.59 18.86
N ARG A 376 18.37 -1.25 19.67
CA ARG A 376 19.33 -0.57 20.54
C ARG A 376 20.43 0.13 19.73
N GLY A 377 20.91 -0.56 18.69
CA GLY A 377 21.97 -0.04 17.82
C GLY A 377 21.61 1.29 17.17
N ILE A 378 20.40 1.43 16.60
CA ILE A 378 19.97 2.70 15.95
C ILE A 378 19.81 3.85 16.96
N ARG A 379 19.56 3.55 18.22
CA ARG A 379 19.43 4.54 19.32
C ARG A 379 20.76 5.05 19.85
N GLY A 380 21.89 4.56 19.33
CA GLY A 380 23.24 5.06 19.66
C GLY A 380 24.23 4.02 20.15
N GLU A 381 23.82 2.78 20.50
CA GLU A 381 24.78 1.72 20.87
C GLU A 381 25.70 1.33 19.70
N ARG A 382 25.25 1.51 18.45
CA ARG A 382 26.07 1.40 17.25
C ARG A 382 26.05 2.73 16.48
N PRO A 383 27.17 3.47 16.42
CA PRO A 383 27.24 4.76 15.73
C PRO A 383 26.74 4.69 14.28
N ILE A 384 26.09 5.76 13.85
CA ILE A 384 25.70 5.93 12.44
C ILE A 384 26.96 6.30 11.65
N THR A 385 27.26 5.51 10.61
CA THR A 385 28.40 5.80 9.73
C THR A 385 28.04 6.90 8.72
N ASP A 386 29.08 7.55 8.14
CA ASP A 386 28.87 8.53 7.07
C ASP A 386 28.26 7.86 5.83
N GLU A 387 28.65 6.62 5.56
CA GLU A 387 28.12 5.83 4.46
C GLU A 387 26.62 5.53 4.64
N GLU A 388 26.20 5.02 5.81
CA GLU A 388 24.79 4.77 6.10
C GLU A 388 23.94 6.03 5.92
N LEU A 389 24.40 7.17 6.46
CA LEU A 389 23.69 8.44 6.34
C LEU A 389 23.62 8.92 4.88
N SER A 390 24.74 8.85 4.16
CA SER A 390 24.84 9.27 2.76
C SER A 390 23.95 8.40 1.84
N VAL A 391 24.01 7.07 2.01
CA VAL A 391 23.18 6.12 1.24
C VAL A 391 21.70 6.34 1.52
N ALA A 392 21.31 6.51 2.78
CA ALA A 392 19.90 6.73 3.14
C ALA A 392 19.35 8.03 2.53
N LYS A 393 20.10 9.13 2.62
CA LYS A 393 19.74 10.41 2.00
C LYS A 393 19.65 10.31 0.49
N SER A 394 20.65 9.72 -0.14
CA SER A 394 20.71 9.53 -1.60
C SER A 394 19.53 8.71 -2.08
N ASN A 395 19.18 7.64 -1.39
CA ASN A 395 18.05 6.80 -1.75
C ASN A 395 16.72 7.58 -1.72
N LEU A 396 16.45 8.32 -0.63
CA LEU A 396 15.23 9.12 -0.52
C LEU A 396 15.14 10.23 -1.58
N ILE A 397 16.27 10.85 -1.93
CA ILE A 397 16.30 11.92 -2.94
C ILE A 397 16.19 11.33 -4.35
N GLN A 398 16.87 10.22 -4.64
CA GLN A 398 16.87 9.60 -5.97
C GLN A 398 15.56 8.89 -6.30
N SER A 399 14.79 8.44 -5.29
CA SER A 399 13.45 7.88 -5.51
C SER A 399 12.38 8.96 -5.77
N LEU A 400 12.63 10.22 -5.40
CA LEU A 400 11.64 11.29 -5.53
C LEU A 400 11.13 11.51 -6.98
N PRO A 401 11.94 11.42 -8.05
CA PRO A 401 11.46 11.54 -9.43
C PRO A 401 10.39 10.52 -9.83
N GLU A 402 10.32 9.36 -9.17
CA GLU A 402 9.29 8.35 -9.43
C GLU A 402 7.87 8.89 -9.16
N ASN A 403 7.75 9.80 -8.18
CA ASN A 403 6.48 10.48 -7.86
C ASN A 403 5.96 11.34 -9.02
N PHE A 404 6.76 11.60 -10.04
CA PHE A 404 6.43 12.43 -11.18
C PHE A 404 6.64 11.72 -12.53
N SER A 405 6.83 10.39 -12.52
CA SER A 405 7.15 9.61 -13.71
C SER A 405 5.94 9.37 -14.63
N SER A 406 4.74 9.30 -14.09
CA SER A 406 3.49 9.04 -14.80
C SER A 406 2.40 10.06 -14.46
N VAL A 407 1.33 10.12 -15.26
CA VAL A 407 0.15 10.97 -14.97
C VAL A 407 -0.51 10.57 -13.65
N SER A 408 -0.53 9.27 -13.32
CA SER A 408 -1.08 8.76 -12.07
C SER A 408 -0.22 9.11 -10.87
N SER A 409 1.12 8.99 -10.99
CA SER A 409 2.06 9.35 -9.91
C SER A 409 1.99 10.83 -9.57
N VAL A 410 1.93 11.70 -10.60
CA VAL A 410 1.74 13.15 -10.40
C VAL A 410 0.39 13.44 -9.73
N SER A 411 -0.68 12.81 -10.19
CA SER A 411 -2.02 12.95 -9.59
C SER A 411 -2.00 12.57 -8.11
N GLY A 412 -1.40 11.41 -7.76
CA GLY A 412 -1.24 10.96 -6.38
C GLY A 412 -0.40 11.91 -5.53
N SER A 413 0.71 12.41 -6.06
CA SER A 413 1.60 13.35 -5.36
C SER A 413 0.92 14.67 -5.07
N ILE A 414 0.22 15.26 -6.04
CA ILE A 414 -0.56 16.48 -5.85
C ILE A 414 -1.67 16.25 -4.82
N THR A 415 -2.44 15.17 -4.97
CA THR A 415 -3.52 14.82 -4.04
C THR A 415 -3.02 14.67 -2.61
N THR A 416 -1.85 14.05 -2.42
CA THR A 416 -1.23 13.90 -1.10
C THR A 416 -0.97 15.23 -0.41
N LEU A 417 -0.51 16.27 -1.12
CA LEU A 417 -0.29 17.60 -0.53
C LEU A 417 -1.58 18.13 0.13
N TYR A 418 -2.69 18.03 -0.59
CA TYR A 418 -3.96 18.60 -0.12
C TYR A 418 -4.69 17.73 0.90
N THR A 419 -4.58 16.42 0.81
CA THR A 419 -5.22 15.50 1.78
C THR A 419 -4.49 15.46 3.13
N THR A 420 -3.18 15.72 3.12
CA THR A 420 -2.34 15.73 4.33
C THR A 420 -2.02 17.14 4.85
N GLY A 421 -2.47 18.21 4.13
CA GLY A 421 -2.24 19.59 4.53
C GLY A 421 -0.78 20.04 4.39
N LEU A 422 -0.01 19.43 3.46
CA LEU A 422 1.36 19.82 3.20
C LEU A 422 1.42 21.10 2.35
N PRO A 423 2.50 21.91 2.47
CA PRO A 423 2.68 23.09 1.66
C PRO A 423 2.89 22.73 0.18
N GLU A 424 2.47 23.61 -0.74
CA GLU A 424 2.54 23.34 -2.18
C GLU A 424 3.99 23.19 -2.70
N ASP A 425 4.97 23.77 -2.01
CA ASP A 425 6.40 23.67 -2.31
C ASP A 425 7.11 22.50 -1.60
N TYR A 426 6.35 21.58 -0.98
CA TYR A 426 6.89 20.45 -0.22
C TYR A 426 7.91 19.63 -1.01
N TYR A 427 7.62 19.31 -2.27
CA TYR A 427 8.51 18.49 -3.10
C TYR A 427 9.75 19.26 -3.55
N GLN A 428 9.67 20.57 -3.76
CA GLN A 428 10.81 21.43 -4.05
C GLN A 428 11.79 21.50 -2.88
N GLN A 429 11.26 21.50 -1.64
CA GLN A 429 12.06 21.56 -0.42
C GLN A 429 12.56 20.19 0.05
N PHE A 430 12.01 19.08 -0.49
CA PHE A 430 12.23 17.73 0.03
C PHE A 430 13.73 17.38 0.11
N ALA A 431 14.47 17.56 -0.99
CA ALA A 431 15.90 17.23 -1.04
C ALA A 431 16.72 18.04 -0.04
N SER A 432 16.44 19.34 0.12
CA SER A 432 17.14 20.20 1.09
C SER A 432 16.84 19.77 2.53
N LYS A 433 15.59 19.41 2.84
CA LYS A 433 15.20 18.91 4.18
C LYS A 433 15.85 17.57 4.51
N ILE A 434 15.92 16.64 3.53
CA ILE A 434 16.63 15.37 3.70
C ILE A 434 18.14 15.61 3.92
N ASN A 435 18.75 16.49 3.10
CA ASN A 435 20.20 16.80 3.23
C ASN A 435 20.56 17.46 4.55
N ALA A 436 19.65 18.20 5.17
CA ALA A 436 19.87 18.84 6.46
C ALA A 436 19.91 17.87 7.66
N VAL A 437 19.39 16.63 7.51
CA VAL A 437 19.36 15.64 8.61
C VAL A 437 20.79 15.24 8.99
N THR A 438 21.11 15.24 10.28
CA THR A 438 22.42 14.84 10.82
C THR A 438 22.37 13.45 11.47
N LYS A 439 23.52 12.88 11.84
CA LYS A 439 23.61 11.62 12.61
C LYS A 439 22.94 11.77 13.97
N GLU A 440 23.13 12.93 14.59
CA GLU A 440 22.54 13.28 15.89
C GLU A 440 21.02 13.33 15.80
N ASP A 441 20.46 13.85 14.70
CA ASP A 441 19.02 13.80 14.44
C ASP A 441 18.50 12.39 14.33
N VAL A 442 19.20 11.50 13.62
CA VAL A 442 18.85 10.08 13.50
C VAL A 442 18.78 9.42 14.88
N VAL A 443 19.81 9.61 15.72
CA VAL A 443 19.84 9.04 17.07
C VAL A 443 18.77 9.67 17.97
N ARG A 444 18.57 10.97 17.86
CA ARG A 444 17.55 11.71 18.63
C ARG A 444 16.14 11.18 18.35
N VAL A 445 15.77 11.05 17.09
CA VAL A 445 14.43 10.55 16.73
C VAL A 445 14.25 9.06 17.03
N ALA A 446 15.31 8.25 16.90
CA ALA A 446 15.28 6.86 17.31
C ALA A 446 15.00 6.73 18.82
N ASN A 447 15.66 7.54 19.64
CA ASN A 447 15.43 7.55 21.09
C ASN A 447 14.03 8.08 21.47
N ARG A 448 13.53 9.06 20.73
CA ARG A 448 12.23 9.67 20.99
C ARG A 448 11.05 8.74 20.63
N TYR A 449 11.13 8.03 19.49
CA TYR A 449 10.00 7.33 18.91
C TYR A 449 10.09 5.80 18.97
N ILE A 450 11.23 5.24 19.36
CA ILE A 450 11.41 3.79 19.54
C ILE A 450 11.75 3.54 21.01
N ASP A 451 10.72 3.63 21.87
CA ASP A 451 10.87 3.34 23.29
C ASP A 451 10.90 1.83 23.52
N LEU A 452 12.10 1.29 23.78
CA LEU A 452 12.33 -0.15 23.93
C LEU A 452 11.64 -0.74 25.16
N GLU A 453 11.37 0.06 26.19
CA GLU A 453 10.75 -0.43 27.44
C GLU A 453 9.22 -0.56 27.30
N ARG A 454 8.64 0.01 26.22
CA ARG A 454 7.19 0.01 25.99
C ARG A 454 6.76 -0.69 24.69
N LEU A 455 7.67 -1.43 24.04
CA LEU A 455 7.34 -2.14 22.79
C LEU A 455 6.31 -3.25 23.03
N ALA A 456 5.32 -3.30 22.16
CA ALA A 456 4.47 -4.48 21.98
C ALA A 456 5.18 -5.42 20.99
N LEU A 457 5.45 -6.66 21.41
CA LEU A 457 6.17 -7.67 20.65
C LEU A 457 5.20 -8.79 20.26
N ILE A 458 4.42 -8.59 19.19
CA ILE A 458 3.47 -9.59 18.71
C ILE A 458 4.22 -10.66 17.92
N ILE A 459 4.08 -11.93 18.35
CA ILE A 459 4.67 -13.11 17.71
C ILE A 459 3.58 -14.14 17.48
N VAL A 460 3.37 -14.53 16.23
CA VAL A 460 2.40 -15.57 15.85
C VAL A 460 3.15 -16.76 15.30
N GLY A 461 3.03 -17.93 15.91
CA GLY A 461 3.77 -19.12 15.50
C GLY A 461 3.33 -20.38 16.25
N ASP A 462 4.03 -21.48 16.02
CA ASP A 462 3.79 -22.74 16.72
C ASP A 462 4.27 -22.65 18.17
N ARG A 463 3.34 -22.35 19.08
CA ARG A 463 3.61 -22.13 20.49
C ARG A 463 4.44 -23.24 21.12
N LYS A 464 4.13 -24.50 20.77
CA LYS A 464 4.83 -25.67 21.31
C LYS A 464 6.34 -25.63 21.04
N SER A 465 6.72 -25.06 19.90
CA SER A 465 8.12 -24.97 19.46
C SER A 465 8.83 -23.72 19.95
N ILE A 466 8.11 -22.58 20.18
CA ILE A 466 8.75 -21.28 20.39
C ILE A 466 8.59 -20.72 21.80
N GLU A 467 7.65 -21.22 22.63
CA GLU A 467 7.35 -20.65 23.95
C GLU A 467 8.56 -20.70 24.89
N GLU A 468 9.14 -21.88 25.12
CA GLU A 468 10.27 -22.04 26.07
C GLU A 468 11.54 -21.32 25.59
N PRO A 469 11.94 -21.40 24.30
CA PRO A 469 13.03 -20.56 23.79
C PRO A 469 12.79 -19.05 23.99
N LEU A 470 11.57 -18.54 23.75
CA LEU A 470 11.24 -17.13 23.96
C LEU A 470 11.32 -16.73 25.44
N LYS A 471 10.82 -17.58 26.38
CA LYS A 471 10.97 -17.34 27.82
C LYS A 471 12.44 -17.27 28.24
N ALA A 472 13.26 -18.17 27.69
CA ALA A 472 14.70 -18.22 28.00
C ALA A 472 15.46 -16.95 27.57
N THR A 473 14.94 -16.16 26.61
CA THR A 473 15.56 -14.88 26.24
C THR A 473 15.56 -13.84 27.37
N GLY A 474 14.58 -13.91 28.29
CA GLY A 474 14.39 -12.91 29.35
C GLY A 474 14.06 -11.50 28.84
N ILE A 475 13.74 -11.33 27.56
CA ILE A 475 13.52 -10.01 26.94
C ILE A 475 12.29 -9.31 27.52
N ALA A 476 11.18 -10.03 27.71
CA ALA A 476 9.94 -9.50 28.25
C ALA A 476 9.01 -10.63 28.76
N PRO A 477 8.06 -10.32 29.67
CA PRO A 477 7.01 -11.26 30.02
C PRO A 477 6.15 -11.62 28.82
N ILE A 478 5.60 -12.85 28.83
CA ILE A 478 4.74 -13.37 27.77
C ILE A 478 3.29 -13.32 28.22
N VAL A 479 2.44 -12.74 27.38
CA VAL A 479 0.97 -12.77 27.47
C VAL A 479 0.45 -13.57 26.28
N PHE A 480 -0.43 -14.53 26.54
CA PHE A 480 -1.03 -15.35 25.49
C PHE A 480 -2.31 -14.70 24.97
N LEU A 481 -2.42 -14.63 23.65
CA LEU A 481 -3.60 -14.13 22.96
C LEU A 481 -4.14 -15.20 22.00
N ASP A 482 -5.45 -15.14 21.74
CA ASP A 482 -6.05 -15.85 20.61
C ASP A 482 -5.77 -15.14 19.28
N ILE A 483 -6.20 -15.74 18.17
CA ILE A 483 -6.00 -15.18 16.83
C ILE A 483 -6.80 -13.87 16.60
N ASP A 484 -7.72 -13.53 17.47
CA ASP A 484 -8.50 -12.29 17.46
C ASP A 484 -7.94 -11.25 18.45
N GLY A 485 -6.80 -11.56 19.10
CA GLY A 485 -6.10 -10.67 20.02
C GLY A 485 -6.75 -10.55 21.40
N ASN A 486 -7.55 -11.52 21.82
CA ASN A 486 -8.09 -11.55 23.16
C ASN A 486 -7.18 -12.37 24.09
N PRO A 487 -7.02 -11.95 25.37
CA PRO A 487 -6.27 -12.73 26.35
C PRO A 487 -6.83 -14.13 26.52
N VAL A 488 -5.95 -15.13 26.53
CA VAL A 488 -6.31 -16.52 26.89
C VAL A 488 -5.69 -16.87 28.22
N PRO A 489 -6.40 -17.65 29.08
CA PRO A 489 -5.84 -18.14 30.34
C PRO A 489 -4.54 -18.91 30.09
N VAL A 490 -3.57 -18.73 30.98
CA VAL A 490 -2.38 -19.60 31.03
C VAL A 490 -2.88 -20.96 31.53
N PRO A 491 -2.65 -22.07 30.82
CA PRO A 491 -3.04 -23.39 31.24
C PRO A 491 -2.34 -23.82 32.53
#